data_bd8558662aa7f5b41eb93a12775dce79
#
_entry.id   bd8558662aa7f5b41eb93a12775dce79
#
_cell.length_a   1.000
_cell.length_b   1.000
_cell.length_c   1.000
_cell.angle_alpha   90.00
_cell.angle_beta   90.00
_cell.angle_gamma   90.00
#
_symmetry.space_group_name_H-M   'P 1'
#
loop_
_entity.id
_entity.type
_entity.pdbx_description
1 polymer ?
#
loop_
_entity_poly.entity_id
_entity_poly.type
_entity_poly.pdbx_seq_one_letter_code
_entity_poly.pdbx_strand_id
1 'polypeptide(L)'
;MLELELQQYLQREYPQENARCEWKEFKNLKNSFSGDEKNDVISYVSAIANMEGGHLVLGVKDKTLEIVGTDISRLTFNGQPANIQSATFKLTEQCTYLSSEDLSIEEFITDDTNKRVWIIHIPKHLPRRPVLAHKKAWQRIEDSLVEMTSERMAVILEEPIYTAKDWSAEIVPDATIDDLDEVAIAKARMMFKKVHSRIPTTEVNAWNVQTFLSKCGLTRNGGITRAAIILLGKYESAFKLRPAVAQVTWTRRDKNQEVIDYEHFTVPFILTVDEILSKIENLTLREMPGGTLFPDTMKQYDDYTIREALHNCIAHQDYTLQQRINFVENPGYLYYSNAGTFIPGTLENALKNEEPQTHFRNECLCRAMVDFNMIDTVSRGIKKMFNEQWRRHFPMPDYEIDQIKKKVVVRIYGNEINKRYTDLLKTNDTLSLWDCISLDAVQKGRTIHEDIAQDLLKRGLIEGDAPHYSISLSIAKNTHQLPSYTKTKGLDKERLRQMILQYLSNAGEEGAKRDSIYEYLKDVLPSNKTDEQQLRMVGKLLVEMDENKLITTKGRKWIIRS
;
A
#
# COMPACT_ATOMS: atom_id res chain seq x y z
N MET A 1 24.92 -37.72 20.82
CA MET A 1 23.44 -37.93 20.93
C MET A 1 23.15 -39.38 20.50
N LEU A 2 22.37 -40.14 21.26
CA LEU A 2 21.98 -41.50 20.86
C LEU A 2 21.00 -41.45 19.68
N GLU A 3 20.95 -42.51 18.89
CA GLU A 3 20.05 -42.60 17.73
C GLU A 3 18.58 -42.33 18.10
N LEU A 4 18.14 -42.89 19.22
CA LEU A 4 16.78 -42.69 19.73
C LEU A 4 16.49 -41.23 20.09
N GLU A 5 17.46 -40.54 20.70
CA GLU A 5 17.34 -39.13 21.06
C GLU A 5 17.27 -38.24 19.80
N LEU A 6 18.11 -38.54 18.82
CA LEU A 6 18.09 -37.83 17.55
C LEU A 6 16.78 -38.08 16.80
N GLN A 7 16.26 -39.30 16.85
CA GLN A 7 14.96 -39.62 16.26
C GLN A 7 13.81 -38.85 16.91
N GLN A 8 13.81 -38.73 18.25
CA GLN A 8 12.81 -37.94 18.95
C GLN A 8 12.94 -36.42 18.64
N TYR A 9 14.18 -35.92 18.53
CA TYR A 9 14.45 -34.56 18.12
C TYR A 9 13.88 -34.27 16.71
N LEU A 10 14.19 -35.13 15.74
CA LEU A 10 13.70 -35.00 14.37
C LEU A 10 12.16 -35.06 14.28
N GLN A 11 11.53 -35.98 15.03
CA GLN A 11 10.07 -36.10 15.11
C GLN A 11 9.39 -34.86 15.72
N ARG A 12 10.07 -34.17 16.64
CA ARG A 12 9.54 -32.95 17.26
C ARG A 12 9.71 -31.72 16.37
N GLU A 13 10.90 -31.53 15.79
CA GLU A 13 11.23 -30.33 15.03
C GLU A 13 10.80 -30.43 13.55
N TYR A 14 10.79 -31.64 12.98
CA TYR A 14 10.49 -31.92 11.58
C TYR A 14 9.43 -33.04 11.44
N PRO A 15 8.23 -32.89 12.01
CA PRO A 15 7.29 -33.99 12.23
C PRO A 15 6.70 -34.62 10.98
N GLN A 16 6.72 -33.89 9.86
CA GLN A 16 6.13 -34.36 8.60
C GLN A 16 6.74 -33.66 7.37
N GLU A 17 6.72 -34.38 6.24
CA GLU A 17 7.02 -33.81 4.95
C GLU A 17 5.92 -32.81 4.53
N ASN A 18 6.32 -31.67 4.02
CA ASN A 18 5.43 -30.62 3.54
C ASN A 18 6.18 -29.68 2.59
N ALA A 19 5.56 -28.58 2.17
CA ALA A 19 6.18 -27.62 1.27
C ALA A 19 7.50 -27.00 1.79
N ARG A 20 7.77 -27.07 3.11
CA ARG A 20 8.95 -26.51 3.79
C ARG A 20 9.91 -27.54 4.38
N CYS A 21 9.56 -28.81 4.36
CA CYS A 21 10.40 -29.87 4.92
C CYS A 21 10.34 -31.11 4.04
N GLU A 22 11.50 -31.63 3.71
CA GLU A 22 11.68 -32.85 2.93
C GLU A 22 12.65 -33.79 3.60
N TRP A 23 12.36 -35.09 3.55
CA TRP A 23 13.20 -36.16 4.09
C TRP A 23 13.74 -37.02 2.96
N LYS A 24 15.05 -37.30 2.99
CA LYS A 24 15.67 -38.14 1.94
C LYS A 24 16.71 -39.07 2.51
N GLU A 25 16.69 -40.30 2.03
CA GLU A 25 17.68 -41.31 2.42
C GLU A 25 19.10 -40.90 2.02
N PHE A 26 19.35 -40.58 0.77
CA PHE A 26 20.66 -40.25 0.21
C PHE A 26 21.80 -41.01 0.94
N LYS A 27 21.78 -42.36 0.84
CA LYS A 27 22.75 -43.24 1.53
C LYS A 27 24.21 -42.85 1.33
N ASN A 28 24.53 -42.22 0.20
CA ASN A 28 25.79 -41.52 -0.02
C ASN A 28 25.58 -40.26 -0.85
N LEU A 29 26.40 -39.24 -0.62
CA LEU A 29 26.27 -37.93 -1.26
C LEU A 29 27.24 -37.74 -2.44
N LYS A 30 27.93 -38.79 -2.92
CA LYS A 30 29.00 -38.68 -3.94
C LYS A 30 28.59 -37.87 -5.17
N ASN A 31 27.38 -38.09 -5.68
CA ASN A 31 26.86 -37.41 -6.89
C ASN A 31 25.72 -36.41 -6.59
N SER A 32 25.42 -36.18 -5.32
CA SER A 32 24.20 -35.42 -4.96
C SER A 32 24.36 -33.90 -5.08
N PHE A 33 25.60 -33.40 -5.28
CA PHE A 33 25.91 -31.98 -5.46
C PHE A 33 26.31 -31.59 -6.91
N SER A 34 26.29 -32.53 -7.84
CA SER A 34 26.60 -32.28 -9.24
C SER A 34 26.06 -33.41 -10.14
N GLY A 35 25.07 -34.12 -9.66
CA GLY A 35 24.56 -35.35 -10.26
C GLY A 35 23.38 -35.15 -11.18
N ASP A 36 22.47 -36.12 -11.17
CA ASP A 36 21.35 -36.18 -12.07
C ASP A 36 20.27 -35.15 -11.70
N GLU A 37 19.86 -34.41 -12.69
CA GLU A 37 18.72 -33.51 -12.63
C GLU A 37 17.48 -34.22 -12.05
N LYS A 38 16.82 -33.63 -11.08
CA LYS A 38 15.69 -34.12 -10.27
C LYS A 38 16.03 -35.03 -9.08
N ASN A 39 17.17 -35.72 -9.09
CA ASN A 39 17.47 -36.74 -8.05
C ASN A 39 18.65 -36.34 -7.18
N ASP A 40 19.02 -35.08 -7.12
CA ASP A 40 20.16 -34.57 -6.36
C ASP A 40 19.76 -33.50 -5.33
N VAL A 41 20.65 -33.26 -4.37
CA VAL A 41 20.44 -32.26 -3.30
C VAL A 41 20.22 -30.87 -3.88
N ILE A 42 20.87 -30.53 -4.98
CA ILE A 42 20.84 -29.20 -5.60
C ILE A 42 19.43 -28.89 -6.12
N SER A 43 18.78 -29.86 -6.78
CA SER A 43 17.42 -29.71 -7.29
C SER A 43 16.40 -29.54 -6.16
N TYR A 44 16.54 -30.29 -5.04
CA TYR A 44 15.69 -30.13 -3.86
C TYR A 44 15.92 -28.78 -3.19
N VAL A 45 17.17 -28.33 -3.07
CA VAL A 45 17.48 -27.00 -2.50
C VAL A 45 16.84 -25.89 -3.34
N SER A 46 16.95 -25.96 -4.68
CA SER A 46 16.27 -25.02 -5.58
C SER A 46 14.76 -25.03 -5.38
N ALA A 47 14.15 -26.21 -5.30
CA ALA A 47 12.70 -26.34 -5.17
C ALA A 47 12.18 -25.78 -3.85
N ILE A 48 12.83 -26.12 -2.72
CA ILE A 48 12.44 -25.63 -1.39
C ILE A 48 12.63 -24.10 -1.30
N ALA A 49 13.75 -23.58 -1.83
CA ALA A 49 14.00 -22.13 -1.87
C ALA A 49 12.92 -21.39 -2.69
N ASN A 50 12.48 -21.96 -3.81
CA ASN A 50 11.46 -21.39 -4.68
C ASN A 50 10.03 -21.52 -4.15
N MET A 51 9.82 -22.23 -3.06
CA MET A 51 8.57 -22.19 -2.29
C MET A 51 8.67 -21.09 -1.23
N GLU A 52 8.86 -21.44 0.01
CA GLU A 52 8.93 -20.47 1.12
C GLU A 52 10.21 -20.68 1.97
N GLY A 53 11.23 -21.32 1.39
CA GLY A 53 12.36 -21.83 2.16
C GLY A 53 11.96 -23.00 3.05
N GLY A 54 12.90 -23.52 3.82
CA GLY A 54 12.62 -24.63 4.72
C GLY A 54 13.84 -25.53 4.98
N HIS A 55 13.60 -26.83 5.05
CA HIS A 55 14.60 -27.80 5.50
C HIS A 55 14.64 -29.03 4.60
N LEU A 56 15.85 -29.52 4.34
CA LEU A 56 16.08 -30.81 3.70
C LEU A 56 16.86 -31.69 4.67
N VAL A 57 16.23 -32.75 5.15
CA VAL A 57 16.83 -33.71 6.09
C VAL A 57 17.37 -34.92 5.33
N LEU A 58 18.68 -35.12 5.37
CA LEU A 58 19.39 -36.19 4.66
C LEU A 58 19.84 -37.28 5.63
N GLY A 59 19.74 -38.54 5.21
CA GLY A 59 20.08 -39.69 6.04
C GLY A 59 18.90 -40.24 6.85
N VAL A 60 17.68 -39.88 6.44
CA VAL A 60 16.45 -40.40 7.03
C VAL A 60 15.58 -41.01 5.94
N LYS A 61 14.76 -41.99 6.32
CA LYS A 61 13.88 -42.70 5.40
C LYS A 61 12.62 -41.89 5.15
N ASP A 62 12.28 -41.74 3.87
CA ASP A 62 11.06 -41.10 3.42
C ASP A 62 9.84 -41.67 4.20
N LYS A 63 8.91 -40.80 4.59
CA LYS A 63 7.65 -41.11 5.27
C LYS A 63 7.74 -41.64 6.72
N THR A 64 8.85 -42.22 7.14
CA THR A 64 8.96 -42.84 8.48
C THR A 64 9.91 -42.10 9.42
N LEU A 65 10.78 -41.21 8.87
CA LEU A 65 11.83 -40.51 9.63
C LEU A 65 12.81 -41.46 10.36
N GLU A 66 12.85 -42.74 9.96
CA GLU A 66 13.81 -43.69 10.49
C GLU A 66 15.24 -43.29 10.08
N ILE A 67 16.15 -43.22 11.03
CA ILE A 67 17.53 -42.83 10.77
C ILE A 67 18.27 -43.97 10.07
N VAL A 68 18.64 -43.76 8.83
CA VAL A 68 19.42 -44.70 8.01
C VAL A 68 20.88 -44.28 7.91
N GLY A 69 21.15 -42.99 8.08
CA GLY A 69 22.46 -42.35 7.93
C GLY A 69 22.85 -42.07 6.49
N THR A 70 23.66 -41.03 6.30
CA THR A 70 24.25 -40.68 4.99
C THR A 70 25.77 -40.73 5.06
N ASP A 71 26.43 -41.16 3.96
CA ASP A 71 27.88 -41.29 3.85
C ASP A 71 28.45 -40.17 2.98
N ILE A 72 29.37 -39.37 3.56
CA ILE A 72 30.09 -38.31 2.86
C ILE A 72 31.55 -38.70 2.53
N SER A 73 32.00 -39.92 2.87
CA SER A 73 33.40 -40.33 2.71
C SER A 73 33.90 -40.24 1.27
N ARG A 74 33.01 -40.36 0.29
CA ARG A 74 33.30 -40.25 -1.14
C ARG A 74 32.92 -38.93 -1.77
N LEU A 75 32.41 -37.99 -0.97
CA LEU A 75 32.06 -36.65 -1.42
C LEU A 75 33.33 -35.78 -1.41
N THR A 76 33.71 -35.33 -2.59
CA THR A 76 34.91 -34.47 -2.74
C THR A 76 34.57 -33.25 -3.55
N PHE A 77 35.11 -32.10 -3.16
CA PHE A 77 35.05 -30.86 -3.93
C PHE A 77 36.49 -30.42 -4.28
N ASN A 78 36.77 -30.22 -5.56
CA ASN A 78 38.11 -29.88 -6.08
C ASN A 78 39.22 -30.84 -5.57
N GLY A 79 38.87 -32.14 -5.45
CA GLY A 79 39.82 -33.17 -5.01
C GLY A 79 40.05 -33.23 -3.49
N GLN A 80 39.36 -32.41 -2.70
CA GLN A 80 39.44 -32.41 -1.22
C GLN A 80 38.17 -33.06 -0.62
N PRO A 81 38.30 -33.79 0.50
CA PRO A 81 37.13 -34.33 1.20
C PRO A 81 36.13 -33.21 1.59
N ALA A 82 34.87 -33.48 1.40
CA ALA A 82 33.81 -32.53 1.74
C ALA A 82 33.64 -32.38 3.25
N ASN A 83 33.32 -31.18 3.67
CA ASN A 83 32.85 -30.82 4.99
C ASN A 83 31.66 -29.87 4.90
N ILE A 84 31.05 -29.51 6.03
CA ILE A 84 29.87 -28.63 6.08
C ILE A 84 30.12 -27.32 5.33
N GLN A 85 31.26 -26.66 5.56
CA GLN A 85 31.58 -25.37 4.93
C GLN A 85 31.72 -25.47 3.41
N SER A 86 32.46 -26.51 2.93
CA SER A 86 32.62 -26.75 1.50
C SER A 86 31.32 -27.18 0.82
N ALA A 87 30.47 -27.92 1.52
CA ALA A 87 29.15 -28.30 1.03
C ALA A 87 28.21 -27.08 0.93
N THR A 88 28.16 -26.22 1.96
CA THR A 88 27.37 -24.99 1.93
C THR A 88 27.85 -24.07 0.79
N PHE A 89 29.17 -23.89 0.65
CA PHE A 89 29.72 -23.13 -0.48
C PHE A 89 29.35 -23.74 -1.84
N LYS A 90 29.39 -25.08 -1.94
CA LYS A 90 29.02 -25.77 -3.20
C LYS A 90 27.55 -25.57 -3.56
N LEU A 91 26.64 -25.51 -2.60
CA LEU A 91 25.23 -25.18 -2.82
C LEU A 91 25.06 -23.78 -3.42
N THR A 92 25.76 -22.78 -2.90
CA THR A 92 25.69 -21.40 -3.45
C THR A 92 26.31 -21.30 -4.86
N GLU A 93 27.31 -22.12 -5.15
CA GLU A 93 27.93 -22.19 -6.49
C GLU A 93 27.01 -22.85 -7.53
N GLN A 94 26.34 -23.93 -7.16
CA GLN A 94 25.51 -24.74 -8.07
C GLN A 94 24.07 -24.22 -8.17
N CYS A 95 23.57 -23.54 -7.15
CA CYS A 95 22.23 -22.95 -7.14
C CYS A 95 22.31 -21.45 -7.44
N THR A 96 22.12 -21.07 -8.70
CA THR A 96 22.15 -19.66 -9.11
C THR A 96 21.05 -18.89 -8.38
N TYR A 97 21.38 -17.73 -7.80
CA TYR A 97 20.53 -16.85 -6.99
C TYR A 97 20.13 -17.39 -5.62
N LEU A 98 20.69 -18.50 -5.15
CA LEU A 98 20.54 -18.93 -3.76
C LEU A 98 21.24 -17.94 -2.83
N SER A 99 20.51 -17.42 -1.82
CA SER A 99 21.11 -16.58 -0.80
C SER A 99 22.06 -17.40 0.08
N SER A 100 23.23 -16.83 0.40
CA SER A 100 24.11 -17.39 1.43
C SER A 100 23.69 -16.99 2.84
N GLU A 101 22.86 -15.97 2.99
CA GLU A 101 22.26 -15.59 4.27
C GLU A 101 21.24 -16.65 4.67
N ASP A 102 21.29 -17.09 5.93
CA ASP A 102 20.45 -18.13 6.50
C ASP A 102 20.56 -19.52 5.84
N LEU A 103 21.50 -19.74 4.91
CA LEU A 103 21.86 -21.05 4.40
C LEU A 103 22.88 -21.70 5.35
N SER A 104 22.52 -22.82 5.95
CA SER A 104 23.43 -23.57 6.82
C SER A 104 23.16 -25.07 6.74
N ILE A 105 24.18 -25.85 7.12
CA ILE A 105 24.08 -27.30 7.25
C ILE A 105 24.38 -27.65 8.72
N GLU A 106 23.45 -28.31 9.36
CA GLU A 106 23.63 -28.86 10.70
C GLU A 106 23.91 -30.37 10.59
N GLU A 107 24.98 -30.83 11.26
CA GLU A 107 25.38 -32.23 11.22
C GLU A 107 25.17 -32.89 12.57
N PHE A 108 24.53 -34.05 12.56
CA PHE A 108 24.40 -34.96 13.69
C PHE A 108 25.07 -36.30 13.35
N ILE A 109 25.84 -36.83 14.31
CA ILE A 109 26.41 -38.18 14.25
C ILE A 109 25.98 -38.90 15.52
N THR A 110 25.33 -40.05 15.36
CA THR A 110 24.87 -40.87 16.51
C THR A 110 26.04 -41.57 17.19
N ASP A 111 26.10 -41.53 18.54
CA ASP A 111 27.20 -42.07 19.32
C ASP A 111 27.19 -43.61 19.36
N ASP A 112 26.02 -44.22 19.28
CA ASP A 112 25.79 -45.66 19.38
C ASP A 112 25.88 -46.40 18.04
N THR A 113 25.42 -45.78 16.95
CA THR A 113 25.33 -46.42 15.63
C THR A 113 26.20 -45.77 14.57
N ASN A 114 26.86 -44.65 14.90
CA ASN A 114 27.71 -43.84 14.00
C ASN A 114 27.02 -43.45 12.70
N LYS A 115 25.71 -43.23 12.73
CA LYS A 115 24.90 -42.78 11.61
C LYS A 115 24.94 -41.25 11.52
N ARG A 116 25.13 -40.73 10.34
CA ARG A 116 25.20 -39.28 10.05
C ARG A 116 23.89 -38.81 9.48
N VAL A 117 23.37 -37.69 10.02
CA VAL A 117 22.22 -36.95 9.49
C VAL A 117 22.65 -35.51 9.21
N TRP A 118 22.33 -35.00 8.04
CA TRP A 118 22.49 -33.58 7.70
C TRP A 118 21.13 -32.91 7.60
N ILE A 119 20.99 -31.74 8.21
CA ILE A 119 19.85 -30.87 8.05
C ILE A 119 20.32 -29.62 7.34
N ILE A 120 19.84 -29.41 6.12
CA ILE A 120 20.12 -28.23 5.32
C ILE A 120 19.01 -27.22 5.56
N HIS A 121 19.32 -26.09 6.18
CA HIS A 121 18.45 -24.95 6.34
C HIS A 121 18.52 -24.11 5.09
N ILE A 122 17.39 -23.99 4.38
CA ILE A 122 17.33 -23.39 3.03
C ILE A 122 16.53 -22.11 3.12
N PRO A 123 17.14 -20.94 2.83
CA PRO A 123 16.42 -19.67 2.79
C PRO A 123 15.43 -19.64 1.63
N LYS A 124 14.39 -18.80 1.77
CA LYS A 124 13.52 -18.47 0.64
C LYS A 124 14.33 -17.76 -0.46
N HIS A 125 13.92 -17.94 -1.70
CA HIS A 125 14.46 -17.18 -2.85
C HIS A 125 14.37 -15.66 -2.61
N LEU A 126 15.29 -14.93 -3.19
CA LEU A 126 15.21 -13.47 -3.21
C LEU A 126 14.03 -13.02 -4.08
N PRO A 127 13.36 -11.92 -3.74
CA PRO A 127 12.25 -11.40 -4.53
C PRO A 127 12.64 -11.22 -6.02
N ARG A 128 11.79 -11.68 -6.92
CA ARG A 128 11.98 -11.67 -8.38
C ARG A 128 13.19 -12.48 -8.88
N ARG A 129 13.76 -13.34 -8.07
CA ARG A 129 14.94 -14.14 -8.42
C ARG A 129 14.70 -15.61 -8.09
N PRO A 130 14.06 -16.37 -8.98
CA PRO A 130 13.93 -17.80 -8.77
C PRO A 130 15.31 -18.45 -8.69
N VAL A 131 15.49 -19.35 -7.73
CA VAL A 131 16.73 -20.13 -7.58
C VAL A 131 16.78 -21.21 -8.65
N LEU A 132 17.91 -21.25 -9.39
CA LEU A 132 18.09 -22.20 -10.47
C LEU A 132 19.08 -23.28 -10.06
N ALA A 133 18.75 -24.54 -10.33
CA ALA A 133 19.66 -25.68 -10.31
C ALA A 133 19.65 -26.32 -11.70
N HIS A 134 20.82 -26.72 -12.22
CA HIS A 134 20.95 -27.24 -13.59
C HIS A 134 20.37 -26.32 -14.68
N LYS A 135 20.47 -24.99 -14.48
CA LYS A 135 19.91 -23.94 -15.35
C LYS A 135 18.38 -23.93 -15.43
N LYS A 136 17.69 -24.65 -14.56
CA LYS A 136 16.22 -24.70 -14.45
C LYS A 136 15.77 -24.30 -13.06
N ALA A 137 14.58 -23.73 -12.96
CA ALA A 137 13.92 -23.49 -11.69
C ALA A 137 13.09 -24.73 -11.32
N TRP A 138 13.17 -25.14 -10.07
CA TRP A 138 12.44 -26.30 -9.54
C TRP A 138 11.39 -25.87 -8.54
N GLN A 139 10.32 -26.63 -8.43
CA GLN A 139 9.29 -26.48 -7.38
C GLN A 139 8.83 -27.84 -6.89
N ARG A 140 8.14 -27.83 -5.75
CA ARG A 140 7.44 -29.00 -5.23
C ARG A 140 5.94 -28.87 -5.48
N ILE A 141 5.34 -29.95 -6.00
CA ILE A 141 3.89 -30.14 -6.06
C ILE A 141 3.61 -31.44 -5.32
N GLU A 142 2.96 -31.32 -4.18
CA GLU A 142 2.80 -32.43 -3.22
C GLU A 142 4.16 -33.07 -2.87
N ASP A 143 4.35 -34.37 -3.11
CA ASP A 143 5.58 -35.11 -2.84
C ASP A 143 6.54 -35.13 -4.06
N SER A 144 6.20 -34.44 -5.14
CA SER A 144 6.96 -34.53 -6.41
C SER A 144 7.82 -33.30 -6.65
N LEU A 145 9.08 -33.54 -7.02
CA LEU A 145 9.98 -32.53 -7.53
C LEU A 145 9.75 -32.35 -9.04
N VAL A 146 9.34 -31.16 -9.47
CA VAL A 146 9.04 -30.84 -10.86
C VAL A 146 9.70 -29.56 -11.31
N GLU A 147 9.88 -29.39 -12.62
CA GLU A 147 10.28 -28.08 -13.16
C GLU A 147 9.20 -27.05 -12.85
N MET A 148 9.61 -25.83 -12.52
CA MET A 148 8.70 -24.78 -12.09
C MET A 148 7.68 -24.43 -13.17
N THR A 149 6.41 -24.38 -12.79
CA THR A 149 5.33 -23.95 -13.68
C THR A 149 5.41 -22.45 -14.00
N SER A 150 4.83 -22.08 -15.15
CA SER A 150 4.78 -20.67 -15.58
C SER A 150 4.05 -19.80 -14.56
N GLU A 151 3.01 -20.33 -13.91
CA GLU A 151 2.23 -19.63 -12.89
C GLU A 151 3.09 -19.34 -11.65
N ARG A 152 3.86 -20.33 -11.15
CA ARG A 152 4.76 -20.12 -10.01
C ARG A 152 5.90 -19.17 -10.36
N MET A 153 6.44 -19.29 -11.57
CA MET A 153 7.45 -18.37 -12.07
C MET A 153 6.94 -16.93 -12.08
N ALA A 154 5.72 -16.70 -12.60
CA ALA A 154 5.10 -15.37 -12.60
C ALA A 154 4.94 -14.82 -11.18
N VAL A 155 4.46 -15.64 -10.23
CA VAL A 155 4.34 -15.23 -8.81
C VAL A 155 5.67 -14.75 -8.26
N ILE A 156 6.78 -15.47 -8.49
CA ILE A 156 8.10 -15.07 -8.00
C ILE A 156 8.58 -13.79 -8.70
N LEU A 157 8.39 -13.66 -10.02
CA LEU A 157 8.82 -12.49 -10.78
C LEU A 157 8.02 -11.23 -10.45
N GLU A 158 6.78 -11.38 -10.01
CA GLU A 158 5.91 -10.29 -9.57
C GLU A 158 6.07 -9.95 -8.09
N GLU A 159 6.83 -10.76 -7.33
CA GLU A 159 7.07 -10.46 -5.91
C GLU A 159 7.63 -9.04 -5.75
N PRO A 160 7.08 -8.26 -4.80
CA PRO A 160 7.65 -6.95 -4.50
C PRO A 160 9.08 -7.12 -4.00
N ILE A 161 9.99 -6.25 -4.46
CA ILE A 161 11.38 -6.25 -3.97
C ILE A 161 11.38 -5.62 -2.59
N TYR A 162 11.22 -6.44 -1.55
CA TYR A 162 11.53 -6.03 -0.19
C TYR A 162 13.01 -6.29 0.06
N THR A 163 13.69 -5.35 0.67
CA THR A 163 15.00 -5.64 1.25
C THR A 163 14.79 -6.68 2.35
N ALA A 164 15.35 -7.86 2.17
CA ALA A 164 15.18 -8.99 3.09
C ALA A 164 15.67 -8.70 4.52
N LYS A 165 16.41 -7.60 4.72
CA LYS A 165 16.97 -7.18 6.00
C LYS A 165 16.30 -5.91 6.47
N ASP A 166 15.67 -5.97 7.65
CA ASP A 166 15.12 -4.79 8.32
C ASP A 166 16.25 -3.84 8.73
N TRP A 167 16.46 -2.82 7.88
CA TRP A 167 17.46 -1.79 8.11
C TRP A 167 17.26 -1.09 9.46
N SER A 168 16.03 -0.91 9.90
CA SER A 168 15.69 -0.21 11.13
C SER A 168 16.06 -1.00 12.41
N ALA A 169 16.18 -2.33 12.30
CA ALA A 169 16.57 -3.22 13.40
C ALA A 169 18.08 -3.34 13.58
N GLU A 170 18.89 -2.78 12.67
CA GLU A 170 20.36 -2.82 12.81
C GLU A 170 20.83 -1.96 13.97
N ILE A 171 21.86 -2.47 14.67
CA ILE A 171 22.51 -1.76 15.77
C ILE A 171 23.32 -0.60 15.20
N VAL A 172 23.18 0.57 15.83
CA VAL A 172 24.02 1.73 15.54
C VAL A 172 25.33 1.57 16.30
N PRO A 173 26.50 1.49 15.62
CA PRO A 173 27.78 1.39 16.30
C PRO A 173 27.98 2.55 17.29
N ASP A 174 28.54 2.25 18.46
CA ASP A 174 28.87 3.23 19.50
C ASP A 174 27.69 4.09 20.00
N ALA A 175 26.45 3.69 19.72
CA ALA A 175 25.28 4.35 20.29
C ALA A 175 24.96 3.76 21.67
N THR A 176 24.67 4.67 22.59
CA THR A 176 24.31 4.38 23.99
C THR A 176 22.98 5.01 24.35
N ILE A 177 22.49 4.79 25.56
CA ILE A 177 21.29 5.45 26.09
C ILE A 177 21.47 6.98 26.12
N ASP A 178 22.69 7.47 26.30
CA ASP A 178 22.99 8.90 26.33
C ASP A 178 22.78 9.59 24.97
N ASP A 179 22.68 8.84 23.89
CA ASP A 179 22.32 9.34 22.56
C ASP A 179 20.81 9.56 22.39
N LEU A 180 20.00 9.14 23.37
CA LEU A 180 18.55 9.27 23.34
C LEU A 180 18.08 10.48 24.12
N ASP A 181 16.99 11.09 23.65
CA ASP A 181 16.37 12.28 24.26
C ASP A 181 15.44 11.84 25.40
N GLU A 182 15.62 12.43 26.58
CA GLU A 182 14.85 12.11 27.79
C GLU A 182 13.36 12.46 27.65
N VAL A 183 13.04 13.58 26.97
CA VAL A 183 11.65 14.00 26.74
C VAL A 183 10.97 13.05 25.77
N ALA A 184 11.69 12.61 24.72
CA ALA A 184 11.19 11.61 23.78
C ALA A 184 10.93 10.27 24.48
N ILE A 185 11.83 9.80 25.35
CA ILE A 185 11.64 8.58 26.15
C ILE A 185 10.43 8.73 27.07
N ALA A 186 10.28 9.87 27.75
CA ALA A 186 9.13 10.11 28.63
C ALA A 186 7.81 10.07 27.87
N LYS A 187 7.75 10.72 26.68
CA LYS A 187 6.59 10.68 25.79
C LYS A 187 6.31 9.26 25.29
N ALA A 188 7.34 8.52 24.88
CA ALA A 188 7.21 7.13 24.45
C ALA A 188 6.60 6.25 25.55
N ARG A 189 7.06 6.37 26.80
CA ARG A 189 6.48 5.67 27.96
C ARG A 189 5.02 6.04 28.19
N MET A 190 4.67 7.30 28.06
CA MET A 190 3.29 7.76 28.21
C MET A 190 2.38 7.13 27.14
N MET A 191 2.84 7.10 25.89
CA MET A 191 2.09 6.51 24.78
C MET A 191 2.00 4.98 24.89
N PHE A 192 3.09 4.32 25.26
CA PHE A 192 3.13 2.87 25.52
C PHE A 192 2.06 2.43 26.53
N LYS A 193 1.93 3.16 27.64
CA LYS A 193 0.89 2.86 28.64
C LYS A 193 -0.53 2.96 28.11
N LYS A 194 -0.79 3.88 27.16
CA LYS A 194 -2.11 4.02 26.53
C LYS A 194 -2.44 2.81 25.66
N VAL A 195 -1.46 2.32 24.91
CA VAL A 195 -1.62 1.15 24.02
C VAL A 195 -1.71 -0.14 24.84
N HIS A 196 -0.80 -0.31 25.79
CA HIS A 196 -0.66 -1.52 26.59
C HIS A 196 -1.36 -1.39 27.96
N SER A 197 -2.63 -1.01 27.97
CA SER A 197 -3.43 -0.78 29.20
C SER A 197 -3.56 -1.99 30.11
N ARG A 198 -3.28 -3.20 29.62
CA ARG A 198 -3.26 -4.45 30.42
C ARG A 198 -2.03 -4.55 31.33
N ILE A 199 -0.94 -3.83 31.03
CA ILE A 199 0.26 -3.80 31.86
C ILE A 199 0.08 -2.72 32.92
N PRO A 200 0.24 -3.03 34.21
CA PRO A 200 0.08 -2.02 35.27
C PRO A 200 1.02 -0.84 35.05
N THR A 201 0.50 0.38 35.22
CA THR A 201 1.31 1.61 35.08
C THR A 201 2.50 1.65 36.02
N THR A 202 2.35 1.07 37.22
CA THR A 202 3.42 0.94 38.21
C THR A 202 4.57 0.06 37.71
N GLU A 203 4.25 -1.00 36.98
CA GLU A 203 5.26 -1.90 36.38
C GLU A 203 6.05 -1.16 35.28
N VAL A 204 5.35 -0.50 34.33
CA VAL A 204 6.03 0.26 33.28
C VAL A 204 6.90 1.37 33.84
N ASN A 205 6.48 2.02 34.94
CA ASN A 205 7.26 3.05 35.60
C ASN A 205 8.51 2.50 36.31
N ALA A 206 8.47 1.25 36.79
CA ALA A 206 9.59 0.60 37.45
C ALA A 206 10.70 0.14 36.46
N TRP A 207 10.40 0.02 35.19
CA TRP A 207 11.42 -0.34 34.20
C TRP A 207 12.46 0.77 34.06
N ASN A 208 13.74 0.45 34.14
CA ASN A 208 14.79 1.38 33.70
C ASN A 208 14.72 1.60 32.20
N VAL A 209 15.48 2.56 31.67
CA VAL A 209 15.46 2.91 30.23
C VAL A 209 15.82 1.71 29.36
N GLN A 210 16.87 0.98 29.70
CA GLN A 210 17.31 -0.21 28.94
C GLN A 210 16.21 -1.27 28.84
N THR A 211 15.54 -1.57 29.95
CA THR A 211 14.44 -2.52 30.00
C THR A 211 13.25 -2.04 29.14
N PHE A 212 12.91 -0.75 29.24
CA PHE A 212 11.82 -0.16 28.44
C PHE A 212 12.11 -0.28 26.94
N LEU A 213 13.31 0.12 26.51
CA LEU A 213 13.72 0.01 25.10
C LEU A 213 13.70 -1.44 24.60
N SER A 214 14.15 -2.37 25.43
CA SER A 214 14.11 -3.80 25.11
C SER A 214 12.68 -4.32 24.94
N LYS A 215 11.75 -3.90 25.80
CA LYS A 215 10.31 -4.25 25.69
C LYS A 215 9.68 -3.71 24.42
N CYS A 216 10.11 -2.55 23.93
CA CYS A 216 9.67 -1.95 22.67
C CYS A 216 10.44 -2.48 21.44
N GLY A 217 11.38 -3.43 21.61
CA GLY A 217 12.21 -3.97 20.51
C GLY A 217 13.24 -2.97 19.95
N LEU A 218 13.51 -1.88 20.65
CA LEU A 218 14.43 -0.81 20.23
C LEU A 218 15.89 -1.07 20.60
N THR A 219 16.18 -2.21 21.24
CA THR A 219 17.53 -2.71 21.49
C THR A 219 17.67 -4.12 20.97
N ARG A 220 18.85 -4.46 20.45
CA ARG A 220 19.23 -5.80 19.99
C ARG A 220 20.58 -6.15 20.57
N ASN A 221 20.71 -7.30 21.23
CA ASN A 221 21.95 -7.72 21.90
C ASN A 221 22.56 -6.63 22.82
N GLY A 222 21.71 -5.85 23.48
CA GLY A 222 22.12 -4.73 24.33
C GLY A 222 22.46 -3.43 23.61
N GLY A 223 22.61 -3.43 22.27
CA GLY A 223 22.91 -2.26 21.45
C GLY A 223 21.64 -1.50 21.02
N ILE A 224 21.79 -0.21 20.79
CA ILE A 224 20.72 0.70 20.34
C ILE A 224 20.49 0.49 18.84
N THR A 225 19.22 0.29 18.43
CA THR A 225 18.85 0.13 17.03
C THR A 225 18.71 1.46 16.29
N ARG A 226 18.75 1.43 14.95
CA ARG A 226 18.46 2.63 14.13
C ARG A 226 17.04 3.15 14.39
N ALA A 227 16.06 2.28 14.60
CA ALA A 227 14.71 2.66 14.98
C ALA A 227 14.66 3.47 16.28
N ALA A 228 15.48 3.10 17.28
CA ALA A 228 15.59 3.84 18.52
C ALA A 228 16.11 5.28 18.29
N ILE A 229 17.14 5.43 17.47
CA ILE A 229 17.66 6.76 17.11
C ILE A 229 16.64 7.57 16.33
N ILE A 230 15.94 6.98 15.37
CA ILE A 230 14.90 7.69 14.58
C ILE A 230 13.78 8.23 15.49
N LEU A 231 13.29 7.41 16.41
CA LEU A 231 12.14 7.78 17.23
C LEU A 231 12.51 8.60 18.45
N LEU A 232 13.66 8.30 19.08
CA LEU A 232 14.02 8.79 20.42
C LEU A 232 15.38 9.47 20.48
N GLY A 233 16.17 9.49 19.40
CA GLY A 233 17.54 10.03 19.40
C GLY A 233 17.59 11.53 19.62
N LYS A 234 18.62 12.04 20.29
CA LYS A 234 18.92 13.46 20.33
C LYS A 234 19.22 14.01 18.93
N TYR A 235 19.06 15.31 18.72
CA TYR A 235 19.31 15.97 17.44
C TYR A 235 20.67 15.57 16.84
N GLU A 236 21.74 15.62 17.63
CA GLU A 236 23.09 15.26 17.23
C GLU A 236 23.26 13.77 16.90
N SER A 237 22.44 12.92 17.48
CA SER A 237 22.50 11.47 17.24
C SER A 237 22.04 11.07 15.82
N ALA A 238 21.35 11.98 15.11
CA ALA A 238 20.98 11.77 13.70
C ALA A 238 22.23 11.48 12.81
N PHE A 239 23.39 12.04 13.17
CA PHE A 239 24.63 11.81 12.42
C PHE A 239 25.12 10.36 12.48
N LYS A 240 24.75 9.61 13.51
CA LYS A 240 25.09 8.18 13.65
C LYS A 240 24.33 7.29 12.67
N LEU A 241 23.28 7.80 12.04
CA LEU A 241 22.52 7.09 11.00
C LEU A 241 23.16 7.19 9.61
N ARG A 242 24.16 8.06 9.42
CA ARG A 242 24.79 8.26 8.10
C ARG A 242 25.30 6.95 7.50
N PRO A 243 25.16 6.76 6.15
CA PRO A 243 24.75 7.76 5.16
C PRO A 243 23.23 7.98 5.05
N ALA A 244 22.40 7.25 5.82
CA ALA A 244 20.94 7.43 5.82
C ALA A 244 20.52 8.82 6.34
N VAL A 245 19.39 9.31 5.86
CA VAL A 245 18.86 10.63 6.19
C VAL A 245 17.49 10.50 6.87
N ALA A 246 17.46 10.66 8.20
CA ALA A 246 16.24 10.72 8.98
C ALA A 246 15.79 12.19 9.14
N GLN A 247 15.16 12.75 8.11
CA GLN A 247 14.78 14.15 8.07
C GLN A 247 13.44 14.34 7.33
N VAL A 248 12.59 15.21 7.88
CA VAL A 248 11.40 15.73 7.21
C VAL A 248 11.67 17.19 6.85
N THR A 249 11.45 17.56 5.61
CA THR A 249 11.48 18.96 5.17
C THR A 249 10.04 19.43 4.99
N TRP A 250 9.58 20.31 5.85
CA TRP A 250 8.34 21.04 5.67
C TRP A 250 8.59 22.29 4.85
N THR A 251 7.70 22.58 3.90
CA THR A 251 7.75 23.76 3.04
C THR A 251 6.34 24.29 2.85
N ARG A 252 6.15 25.58 3.04
CA ARG A 252 4.88 26.27 2.77
C ARG A 252 4.99 27.10 1.50
N ARG A 253 4.00 27.01 0.63
CA ARG A 253 3.93 27.76 -0.64
C ARG A 253 2.70 28.63 -0.71
N ASP A 254 2.85 29.74 -1.44
CA ASP A 254 1.75 30.64 -1.77
C ASP A 254 0.98 30.19 -3.04
N LYS A 255 0.01 31.00 -3.47
CA LYS A 255 -0.80 30.76 -4.68
C LYS A 255 0.03 30.80 -5.97
N ASN A 256 1.19 31.44 -5.98
CA ASN A 256 2.11 31.52 -7.10
C ASN A 256 3.15 30.38 -7.09
N GLN A 257 3.02 29.43 -6.15
CA GLN A 257 3.97 28.33 -5.91
C GLN A 257 5.34 28.81 -5.36
N GLU A 258 5.43 30.04 -4.90
CA GLU A 258 6.64 30.55 -4.24
C GLU A 258 6.73 30.03 -2.80
N VAL A 259 7.95 29.74 -2.36
CA VAL A 259 8.21 29.28 -0.99
C VAL A 259 8.10 30.45 -0.04
N ILE A 260 7.15 30.40 0.91
CA ILE A 260 6.93 31.43 1.92
C ILE A 260 7.72 31.10 3.19
N ASP A 261 7.76 29.82 3.56
CA ASP A 261 8.44 29.33 4.76
C ASP A 261 8.90 27.88 4.55
N TYR A 262 9.95 27.49 5.27
CA TYR A 262 10.41 26.10 5.29
C TYR A 262 11.20 25.79 6.55
N GLU A 263 11.17 24.53 6.97
CA GLU A 263 11.96 24.05 8.10
C GLU A 263 12.39 22.60 7.90
N HIS A 264 13.54 22.26 8.43
CA HIS A 264 14.09 20.91 8.41
C HIS A 264 13.99 20.31 9.80
N PHE A 265 13.20 19.26 9.90
CA PHE A 265 12.98 18.50 11.13
C PHE A 265 13.78 17.19 11.07
N THR A 266 14.45 16.85 12.14
CA THR A 266 15.18 15.60 12.27
C THR A 266 14.70 14.81 13.50
N VAL A 267 15.43 13.80 13.92
CA VAL A 267 15.11 13.01 15.13
C VAL A 267 15.07 13.92 16.37
N PRO A 268 14.28 13.58 17.41
CA PRO A 268 13.45 12.37 17.59
C PRO A 268 12.05 12.52 16.99
N PHE A 269 11.67 11.66 16.06
CA PHE A 269 10.40 11.82 15.35
C PHE A 269 9.16 11.72 16.23
N ILE A 270 9.24 11.10 17.41
CA ILE A 270 8.11 11.07 18.35
C ILE A 270 7.73 12.48 18.86
N LEU A 271 8.68 13.42 18.90
CA LEU A 271 8.43 14.83 19.26
C LEU A 271 8.17 15.67 18.00
N THR A 272 9.01 15.52 17.02
CA THR A 272 9.05 16.29 15.77
C THR A 272 7.72 16.27 15.00
N VAL A 273 6.97 15.16 15.03
CA VAL A 273 5.66 15.09 14.35
C VAL A 273 4.64 16.07 14.91
N ASP A 274 4.67 16.36 16.21
CA ASP A 274 3.78 17.35 16.82
C ASP A 274 4.23 18.77 16.48
N GLU A 275 5.55 19.02 16.39
CA GLU A 275 6.11 20.29 15.96
C GLU A 275 5.68 20.60 14.52
N ILE A 276 5.82 19.63 13.61
CA ILE A 276 5.35 19.75 12.23
C ILE A 276 3.84 20.04 12.18
N LEU A 277 3.04 19.32 12.98
CA LEU A 277 1.59 19.55 13.04
C LEU A 277 1.25 20.98 13.46
N SER A 278 2.02 21.55 14.39
CA SER A 278 1.82 22.93 14.87
C SER A 278 2.15 23.99 13.83
N LYS A 279 2.94 23.68 12.80
CA LYS A 279 3.31 24.59 11.71
C LYS A 279 2.24 24.69 10.62
N ILE A 280 1.38 23.67 10.49
CA ILE A 280 0.37 23.60 9.43
C ILE A 280 -0.71 24.67 9.67
N GLU A 281 -0.95 25.50 8.66
CA GLU A 281 -2.07 26.44 8.65
C GLU A 281 -3.37 25.71 8.34
N ASN A 282 -3.90 25.02 9.35
CA ASN A 282 -5.14 24.27 9.21
C ASN A 282 -6.35 25.20 9.44
N LEU A 283 -6.79 25.86 8.37
CA LEU A 283 -7.87 26.86 8.42
C LEU A 283 -9.18 26.24 8.91
N THR A 284 -9.97 27.05 9.63
CA THR A 284 -11.35 26.71 9.95
C THR A 284 -12.27 27.20 8.84
N LEU A 285 -12.83 26.27 8.09
CA LEU A 285 -13.82 26.53 7.06
C LEU A 285 -15.18 26.72 7.73
N ARG A 286 -15.95 27.72 7.23
CA ARG A 286 -17.34 27.97 7.66
C ARG A 286 -18.26 27.77 6.48
N GLU A 287 -19.19 26.87 6.62
CA GLU A 287 -20.24 26.62 5.63
C GLU A 287 -21.60 27.00 6.22
N MET A 288 -22.43 27.66 5.43
CA MET A 288 -23.81 27.96 5.82
C MET A 288 -24.72 26.89 5.20
N PRO A 289 -25.16 25.89 5.98
CA PRO A 289 -26.12 24.92 5.49
C PRO A 289 -27.45 25.60 5.16
N GLY A 290 -28.11 25.12 4.10
CA GLY A 290 -29.44 25.63 3.72
C GLY A 290 -30.45 25.47 4.87
N GLY A 291 -31.19 26.52 5.17
CA GLY A 291 -32.29 26.49 6.17
C GLY A 291 -31.88 26.75 7.62
N THR A 292 -30.61 27.10 7.87
CA THR A 292 -30.14 27.53 9.20
C THR A 292 -29.34 28.84 9.14
N LEU A 293 -29.35 29.60 10.23
CA LEU A 293 -28.51 30.80 10.40
C LEU A 293 -27.20 30.50 11.13
N PHE A 294 -26.99 29.24 11.53
CA PHE A 294 -25.79 28.81 12.22
C PHE A 294 -24.81 28.17 11.22
N PRO A 295 -23.60 28.70 11.08
CA PRO A 295 -22.60 28.08 10.22
C PRO A 295 -22.07 26.79 10.84
N ASP A 296 -21.92 25.77 10.03
CA ASP A 296 -21.09 24.62 10.36
C ASP A 296 -19.61 24.99 10.22
N THR A 297 -18.80 24.54 11.13
CA THR A 297 -17.37 24.77 11.12
C THR A 297 -16.62 23.45 11.04
N MET A 298 -15.69 23.37 10.12
CA MET A 298 -14.76 22.22 10.01
C MET A 298 -13.33 22.70 9.79
N LYS A 299 -12.35 21.94 10.23
CA LYS A 299 -10.96 22.20 9.86
C LYS A 299 -10.77 21.90 8.36
N GLN A 300 -9.90 22.65 7.70
CA GLN A 300 -9.55 22.43 6.28
C GLN A 300 -9.03 21.01 6.05
N TYR A 301 -8.17 20.52 6.94
CA TYR A 301 -7.67 19.15 6.93
C TYR A 301 -8.04 18.45 8.24
N ASP A 302 -8.37 17.17 8.15
CA ASP A 302 -8.59 16.34 9.32
C ASP A 302 -7.27 15.97 9.99
N ASP A 303 -7.18 16.14 11.32
CA ASP A 303 -5.97 15.92 12.10
C ASP A 303 -5.48 14.45 12.01
N TYR A 304 -6.41 13.48 11.94
CA TYR A 304 -6.05 12.07 11.74
C TYR A 304 -5.40 11.84 10.38
N THR A 305 -5.96 12.43 9.32
CA THR A 305 -5.48 12.29 7.94
C THR A 305 -4.08 12.90 7.78
N ILE A 306 -3.82 14.07 8.38
CA ILE A 306 -2.48 14.69 8.41
C ILE A 306 -1.48 13.75 9.09
N ARG A 307 -1.84 13.26 10.28
CA ARG A 307 -0.99 12.40 11.10
C ARG A 307 -0.69 11.09 10.38
N GLU A 308 -1.71 10.45 9.84
CA GLU A 308 -1.57 9.17 9.13
C GLU A 308 -0.64 9.28 7.92
N ALA A 309 -0.80 10.34 7.09
CA ALA A 309 0.05 10.54 5.93
C ALA A 309 1.52 10.77 6.32
N LEU A 310 1.79 11.58 7.36
CA LEU A 310 3.14 11.84 7.84
C LEU A 310 3.78 10.59 8.46
N HIS A 311 3.05 9.88 9.30
CA HIS A 311 3.54 8.67 9.93
C HIS A 311 3.80 7.56 8.91
N ASN A 312 2.97 7.42 7.87
CA ASN A 312 3.20 6.48 6.77
C ASN A 312 4.49 6.83 6.01
N CYS A 313 4.78 8.11 5.80
CA CYS A 313 6.05 8.51 5.21
C CYS A 313 7.24 8.07 6.09
N ILE A 314 7.18 8.22 7.40
CA ILE A 314 8.23 7.81 8.33
C ILE A 314 8.39 6.28 8.36
N ALA A 315 7.27 5.55 8.49
CA ALA A 315 7.25 4.09 8.59
C ALA A 315 7.76 3.40 7.31
N HIS A 316 7.41 3.96 6.14
CA HIS A 316 7.68 3.35 4.83
C HIS A 316 8.84 3.99 4.06
N GLN A 317 9.52 5.01 4.64
CA GLN A 317 10.73 5.59 4.05
C GLN A 317 11.80 4.52 3.83
N ASP A 318 12.36 4.47 2.65
CA ASP A 318 13.60 3.73 2.39
C ASP A 318 14.79 4.64 2.76
N TYR A 319 15.24 4.52 3.99
CA TYR A 319 16.33 5.33 4.52
C TYR A 319 17.68 5.04 3.82
N THR A 320 17.82 3.87 3.18
CA THR A 320 19.02 3.50 2.44
C THR A 320 19.21 4.32 1.16
N LEU A 321 18.13 4.91 0.64
CA LEU A 321 18.18 5.78 -0.55
C LEU A 321 18.65 7.21 -0.25
N GLN A 322 18.99 7.53 0.99
CA GLN A 322 19.59 8.81 1.42
C GLN A 322 18.76 10.04 1.04
N GLN A 323 17.43 9.87 0.93
CA GLN A 323 16.51 10.93 0.59
C GLN A 323 15.72 11.38 1.84
N ARG A 324 15.27 12.65 1.81
CA ARG A 324 14.41 13.22 2.84
C ARG A 324 12.96 12.86 2.58
N ILE A 325 12.16 12.88 3.64
CA ILE A 325 10.71 12.97 3.53
C ILE A 325 10.37 14.44 3.23
N ASN A 326 9.55 14.69 2.22
CA ASN A 326 9.09 16.04 1.92
C ASN A 326 7.61 16.17 2.27
N PHE A 327 7.31 17.22 3.00
CA PHE A 327 5.97 17.65 3.31
C PHE A 327 5.78 19.08 2.84
N VAL A 328 4.90 19.30 1.85
CA VAL A 328 4.66 20.64 1.28
C VAL A 328 3.22 21.05 1.50
N GLU A 329 3.03 22.14 2.16
CA GLU A 329 1.75 22.81 2.35
C GLU A 329 1.52 23.76 1.18
N ASN A 330 0.56 23.41 0.30
CA ASN A 330 0.13 24.23 -0.81
C ASN A 330 -1.25 24.85 -0.52
N PRO A 331 -1.60 25.94 -1.17
CA PRO A 331 -2.95 26.47 -1.10
C PRO A 331 -3.97 25.41 -1.58
N GLY A 332 -4.71 24.82 -0.68
CA GLY A 332 -5.78 23.89 -0.98
C GLY A 332 -5.41 22.40 -0.97
N TYR A 333 -4.16 22.02 -0.84
CA TYR A 333 -3.77 20.62 -0.63
C TYR A 333 -2.44 20.48 0.11
N LEU A 334 -2.30 19.38 0.85
CA LEU A 334 -1.05 18.95 1.45
C LEU A 334 -0.41 17.90 0.54
N TYR A 335 0.89 18.02 0.35
CA TYR A 335 1.71 17.11 -0.44
C TYR A 335 2.73 16.42 0.44
N TYR A 336 2.74 15.10 0.41
CA TYR A 336 3.72 14.27 1.11
C TYR A 336 4.48 13.44 0.10
N SER A 337 5.79 13.25 0.30
CA SER A 337 6.53 12.26 -0.47
C SER A 337 7.63 11.61 0.35
N ASN A 338 7.79 10.32 0.14
CA ASN A 338 8.86 9.52 0.70
C ASN A 338 9.54 8.65 -0.35
N ALA A 339 10.79 8.29 -0.08
CA ALA A 339 11.54 7.34 -0.91
C ALA A 339 11.14 5.90 -0.56
N GLY A 340 11.11 5.04 -1.56
CA GLY A 340 10.81 3.62 -1.44
C GLY A 340 9.70 3.18 -2.38
N THR A 341 9.61 1.87 -2.60
CA THR A 341 8.52 1.26 -3.36
C THR A 341 7.25 1.22 -2.53
N PHE A 342 6.09 1.30 -3.17
CA PHE A 342 4.81 1.12 -2.50
C PHE A 342 4.54 -0.37 -2.28
N ILE A 343 4.59 -0.80 -1.02
CA ILE A 343 4.56 -2.23 -0.66
C ILE A 343 3.32 -2.95 -1.17
N PRO A 344 2.08 -2.41 -1.07
CA PRO A 344 0.90 -3.05 -1.64
C PRO A 344 0.90 -3.16 -3.18
N GLY A 345 1.89 -2.59 -3.85
CA GLY A 345 2.00 -2.53 -5.32
C GLY A 345 1.10 -1.48 -5.94
N THR A 346 -0.20 -1.54 -5.71
CA THR A 346 -1.20 -0.59 -6.21
C THR A 346 -2.08 -0.03 -5.09
N LEU A 347 -2.64 1.17 -5.32
CA LEU A 347 -3.60 1.77 -4.39
C LEU A 347 -4.86 0.89 -4.24
N GLU A 348 -5.30 0.29 -5.32
CA GLU A 348 -6.47 -0.60 -5.32
C GLU A 348 -6.26 -1.79 -4.38
N ASN A 349 -5.09 -2.44 -4.44
CA ASN A 349 -4.73 -3.52 -3.51
C ASN A 349 -4.73 -3.04 -2.06
N ALA A 350 -4.20 -1.84 -1.78
CA ALA A 350 -4.18 -1.28 -0.43
C ALA A 350 -5.59 -0.99 0.12
N LEU A 351 -6.54 -0.63 -0.74
CA LEU A 351 -7.93 -0.34 -0.36
C LEU A 351 -8.81 -1.59 -0.26
N LYS A 352 -8.56 -2.61 -1.10
CA LYS A 352 -9.32 -3.88 -1.12
C LYS A 352 -8.87 -4.87 -0.04
N ASN A 353 -7.60 -4.80 0.37
CA ASN A 353 -7.08 -5.75 1.32
C ASN A 353 -7.75 -5.58 2.69
N GLU A 354 -8.39 -6.64 3.17
CA GLU A 354 -9.03 -6.68 4.49
C GLU A 354 -8.08 -7.22 5.58
N GLU A 355 -7.01 -7.88 5.16
CA GLU A 355 -6.02 -8.46 6.07
C GLU A 355 -5.00 -7.40 6.52
N PRO A 356 -4.48 -7.49 7.75
CA PRO A 356 -3.37 -6.68 8.20
C PRO A 356 -2.15 -6.85 7.30
N GLN A 357 -1.42 -5.76 7.03
CA GLN A 357 -0.17 -5.83 6.28
C GLN A 357 0.84 -6.72 7.01
N THR A 358 1.34 -7.74 6.32
CA THR A 358 2.26 -8.73 6.89
C THR A 358 3.73 -8.36 6.73
N HIS A 359 4.05 -7.46 5.81
CA HIS A 359 5.42 -7.06 5.49
C HIS A 359 5.62 -5.56 5.63
N PHE A 360 6.66 -5.18 6.36
CA PHE A 360 7.06 -3.79 6.56
C PHE A 360 8.51 -3.63 6.13
N ARG A 361 8.85 -2.53 5.46
CA ARG A 361 10.24 -2.21 5.10
C ARG A 361 11.13 -2.02 6.34
N ASN A 362 10.57 -1.35 7.35
CA ASN A 362 11.21 -1.03 8.61
C ASN A 362 10.40 -1.66 9.75
N GLU A 363 10.43 -2.99 9.87
CA GLU A 363 9.56 -3.72 10.81
C GLU A 363 9.79 -3.28 12.26
N CYS A 364 11.04 -3.15 12.68
CA CYS A 364 11.41 -2.70 14.03
C CYS A 364 10.87 -1.29 14.29
N LEU A 365 11.02 -0.37 13.34
CA LEU A 365 10.50 0.99 13.44
C LEU A 365 8.97 1.00 13.51
N CYS A 366 8.30 0.28 12.61
CA CYS A 366 6.84 0.21 12.58
C CYS A 366 6.28 -0.37 13.87
N ARG A 367 6.87 -1.43 14.40
CA ARG A 367 6.47 -2.04 15.67
C ARG A 367 6.55 -1.06 16.83
N ALA A 368 7.65 -0.33 16.95
CA ALA A 368 7.80 0.70 17.97
C ALA A 368 6.83 1.87 17.78
N MET A 369 6.55 2.27 16.53
CA MET A 369 5.54 3.30 16.22
C MET A 369 4.14 2.87 16.65
N VAL A 370 3.80 1.57 16.55
CA VAL A 370 2.55 1.01 17.08
C VAL A 370 2.53 1.10 18.60
N ASP A 371 3.59 0.65 19.27
CA ASP A 371 3.72 0.70 20.72
C ASP A 371 3.59 2.13 21.27
N PHE A 372 3.98 3.13 20.47
CA PHE A 372 3.88 4.55 20.80
C PHE A 372 2.62 5.24 20.26
N ASN A 373 1.64 4.47 19.78
CA ASN A 373 0.38 4.99 19.25
C ASN A 373 0.56 6.00 18.08
N MET A 374 1.61 5.83 17.30
CA MET A 374 1.85 6.64 16.09
C MET A 374 1.11 6.08 14.88
N ILE A 375 1.13 4.77 14.68
CA ILE A 375 0.43 4.06 13.59
C ILE A 375 -0.46 2.94 14.14
N ASP A 376 -1.41 2.49 13.30
CA ASP A 376 -2.28 1.34 13.58
C ASP A 376 -1.80 0.11 12.80
N THR A 377 -1.85 -1.08 13.40
CA THR A 377 -1.46 -2.35 12.77
C THR A 377 -2.53 -2.95 11.86
N VAL A 378 -3.76 -2.44 11.89
CA VAL A 378 -4.91 -3.09 11.25
C VAL A 378 -5.04 -2.74 9.75
N SER A 379 -3.99 -2.16 9.13
CA SER A 379 -3.91 -1.79 7.69
C SER A 379 -5.09 -0.94 7.18
N ARG A 380 -5.75 -0.21 8.07
CA ARG A 380 -6.92 0.61 7.75
C ARG A 380 -6.59 2.09 7.51
N GLY A 381 -5.33 2.48 7.71
CA GLY A 381 -4.90 3.89 7.66
C GLY A 381 -5.26 4.57 6.34
N ILE A 382 -4.86 3.99 5.21
CA ILE A 382 -5.17 4.51 3.87
C ILE A 382 -6.68 4.53 3.64
N LYS A 383 -7.38 3.42 3.89
CA LYS A 383 -8.84 3.32 3.72
C LYS A 383 -9.58 4.34 4.60
N LYS A 384 -9.08 4.60 5.80
CA LYS A 384 -9.67 5.59 6.72
C LYS A 384 -9.46 7.02 6.22
N MET A 385 -8.28 7.36 5.65
CA MET A 385 -8.07 8.66 5.00
C MET A 385 -9.07 8.89 3.85
N PHE A 386 -9.33 7.88 3.01
CA PHE A 386 -10.32 7.96 1.94
C PHE A 386 -11.74 8.14 2.50
N ASN A 387 -12.12 7.36 3.50
CA ASN A 387 -13.42 7.48 4.15
C ASN A 387 -13.61 8.86 4.81
N GLU A 388 -12.56 9.44 5.40
CA GLU A 388 -12.64 10.76 6.02
C GLU A 388 -12.83 11.86 4.97
N GLN A 389 -12.13 11.81 3.84
CA GLN A 389 -12.36 12.73 2.73
C GLN A 389 -13.78 12.56 2.15
N TRP A 390 -14.27 11.33 2.01
CA TRP A 390 -15.64 11.07 1.61
C TRP A 390 -16.67 11.71 2.56
N ARG A 391 -16.56 11.43 3.86
CA ARG A 391 -17.47 12.01 4.89
C ARG A 391 -17.47 13.54 4.90
N ARG A 392 -16.36 14.15 4.52
CA ARG A 392 -16.19 15.59 4.43
C ARG A 392 -16.56 16.16 3.07
N HIS A 393 -17.00 15.33 2.13
CA HIS A 393 -17.34 15.67 0.75
C HIS A 393 -16.19 16.34 -0.02
N PHE A 394 -14.95 16.06 0.35
CA PHE A 394 -13.74 16.55 -0.30
C PHE A 394 -13.24 15.56 -1.36
N PRO A 395 -12.39 16.04 -2.29
CA PRO A 395 -11.73 15.17 -3.25
C PRO A 395 -10.93 14.06 -2.54
N MET A 396 -10.91 12.87 -3.14
CA MET A 396 -10.17 11.74 -2.61
C MET A 396 -8.66 12.01 -2.60
N PRO A 397 -7.89 11.40 -1.67
CA PRO A 397 -6.45 11.49 -1.68
C PRO A 397 -5.87 10.95 -2.99
N ASP A 398 -4.88 11.63 -3.55
CA ASP A 398 -4.13 11.13 -4.70
C ASP A 398 -2.89 10.39 -4.27
N TYR A 399 -2.66 9.23 -4.86
CA TYR A 399 -1.43 8.46 -4.75
C TYR A 399 -0.73 8.40 -6.11
N GLU A 400 0.50 8.89 -6.15
CA GLU A 400 1.38 8.78 -7.30
C GLU A 400 2.53 7.84 -6.92
N ILE A 401 2.54 6.66 -7.54
CA ILE A 401 3.42 5.54 -7.18
C ILE A 401 4.39 5.33 -8.33
N ASP A 402 5.65 5.72 -8.15
CA ASP A 402 6.72 5.48 -9.10
C ASP A 402 7.63 4.36 -8.56
N GLN A 403 7.36 3.13 -8.99
CA GLN A 403 8.12 1.95 -8.58
C GLN A 403 9.57 1.96 -9.13
N ILE A 404 9.80 2.61 -10.27
CA ILE A 404 11.11 2.69 -10.92
C ILE A 404 12.00 3.68 -10.16
N LYS A 405 11.50 4.89 -9.92
CA LYS A 405 12.21 5.93 -9.15
C LYS A 405 12.14 5.68 -7.65
N LYS A 406 11.42 4.63 -7.22
CA LYS A 406 11.20 4.29 -5.81
C LYS A 406 10.71 5.49 -5.01
N LYS A 407 9.60 6.09 -5.46
CA LYS A 407 9.01 7.27 -4.83
C LYS A 407 7.50 7.11 -4.71
N VAL A 408 6.98 7.43 -3.52
CA VAL A 408 5.54 7.51 -3.26
C VAL A 408 5.19 8.95 -2.94
N VAL A 409 4.14 9.46 -3.57
CA VAL A 409 3.59 10.78 -3.34
C VAL A 409 2.13 10.65 -2.93
N VAL A 410 1.74 11.40 -1.90
CA VAL A 410 0.34 11.51 -1.45
C VAL A 410 -0.07 12.98 -1.47
N ARG A 411 -1.25 13.28 -2.06
CA ARG A 411 -1.86 14.61 -1.99
C ARG A 411 -3.20 14.50 -1.26
N ILE A 412 -3.40 15.35 -0.28
CA ILE A 412 -4.64 15.43 0.52
C ILE A 412 -5.25 16.81 0.29
N TYR A 413 -6.47 16.82 -0.22
CA TYR A 413 -7.17 18.05 -0.58
C TYR A 413 -7.93 18.61 0.61
N GLY A 414 -7.79 19.92 0.83
CA GLY A 414 -8.52 20.69 1.84
C GLY A 414 -9.56 21.65 1.26
N ASN A 415 -9.73 21.64 -0.07
CA ASN A 415 -10.71 22.45 -0.79
C ASN A 415 -11.44 21.59 -1.83
N GLU A 416 -12.65 22.01 -2.19
CA GLU A 416 -13.35 21.44 -3.33
C GLU A 416 -12.61 21.76 -4.65
N ILE A 417 -12.55 20.79 -5.55
CA ILE A 417 -12.03 20.95 -6.92
C ILE A 417 -13.19 21.24 -7.86
N ASN A 418 -14.28 20.48 -7.72
CA ASN A 418 -15.47 20.60 -8.55
C ASN A 418 -16.70 20.61 -7.67
N LYS A 419 -17.43 21.72 -7.70
CA LYS A 419 -18.64 21.89 -6.90
C LYS A 419 -19.70 20.83 -7.17
N ARG A 420 -19.84 20.36 -8.42
CA ARG A 420 -20.80 19.31 -8.77
C ARG A 420 -20.49 17.98 -8.07
N TYR A 421 -19.22 17.65 -7.95
CA TYR A 421 -18.78 16.47 -7.20
C TYR A 421 -19.15 16.60 -5.72
N THR A 422 -18.84 17.73 -5.11
CA THR A 422 -19.17 18.01 -3.70
C THR A 422 -20.70 17.96 -3.47
N ASP A 423 -21.49 18.60 -4.35
CA ASP A 423 -22.96 18.59 -4.27
C ASP A 423 -23.53 17.18 -4.48
N LEU A 424 -22.94 16.38 -5.39
CA LEU A 424 -23.32 15.00 -5.61
C LEU A 424 -23.10 14.15 -4.35
N LEU A 425 -21.95 14.27 -3.70
CA LEU A 425 -21.67 13.55 -2.45
C LEU A 425 -22.62 13.96 -1.31
N LYS A 426 -23.00 15.24 -1.23
CA LYS A 426 -23.92 15.76 -0.21
C LYS A 426 -25.38 15.29 -0.39
N THR A 427 -25.77 15.01 -1.62
CA THR A 427 -27.17 14.71 -1.95
C THR A 427 -27.44 13.23 -2.19
N ASN A 428 -26.43 12.38 -2.19
CA ASN A 428 -26.57 10.96 -2.53
C ASN A 428 -25.86 10.05 -1.50
N ASP A 429 -26.60 9.66 -0.48
CA ASP A 429 -26.12 8.79 0.60
C ASP A 429 -25.93 7.31 0.18
N THR A 430 -26.31 6.94 -1.05
CA THR A 430 -26.24 5.55 -1.54
C THR A 430 -24.92 5.22 -2.25
N LEU A 431 -24.04 6.20 -2.42
CA LEU A 431 -22.75 6.00 -3.08
C LEU A 431 -21.82 5.13 -2.23
N SER A 432 -21.18 4.17 -2.87
CA SER A 432 -20.09 3.42 -2.24
C SER A 432 -18.78 4.22 -2.27
N LEU A 433 -17.81 3.83 -1.45
CA LEU A 433 -16.45 4.41 -1.51
C LEU A 433 -15.85 4.28 -2.92
N TRP A 434 -16.08 3.16 -3.60
CA TRP A 434 -15.59 2.93 -4.97
C TRP A 434 -16.26 3.84 -6.00
N ASP A 435 -17.55 4.11 -5.85
CA ASP A 435 -18.24 5.14 -6.67
C ASP A 435 -17.58 6.50 -6.48
N CYS A 436 -17.33 6.89 -5.24
CA CYS A 436 -16.72 8.17 -4.91
C CYS A 436 -15.30 8.30 -5.47
N ILE A 437 -14.49 7.23 -5.43
CA ILE A 437 -13.14 7.18 -6.03
C ILE A 437 -13.22 7.34 -7.55
N SER A 438 -14.18 6.66 -8.19
CA SER A 438 -14.36 6.74 -9.64
C SER A 438 -14.86 8.11 -10.09
N LEU A 439 -15.80 8.70 -9.36
CA LEU A 439 -16.30 10.05 -9.57
C LEU A 439 -15.19 11.10 -9.34
N ASP A 440 -14.33 10.88 -8.35
CA ASP A 440 -13.17 11.73 -8.10
C ASP A 440 -12.16 11.67 -9.25
N ALA A 441 -11.95 10.48 -9.83
CA ALA A 441 -11.12 10.34 -11.04
C ALA A 441 -11.72 11.15 -12.20
N VAL A 442 -13.04 11.10 -12.41
CA VAL A 442 -13.74 11.88 -13.45
C VAL A 442 -13.61 13.39 -13.21
N GLN A 443 -13.82 13.90 -11.98
CA GLN A 443 -13.66 15.33 -11.71
C GLN A 443 -12.23 15.84 -11.94
N LYS A 444 -11.23 14.97 -11.79
CA LYS A 444 -9.81 15.25 -12.00
C LYS A 444 -9.37 15.01 -13.46
N GLY A 445 -10.31 14.68 -14.36
CA GLY A 445 -10.03 14.41 -15.78
C GLY A 445 -9.23 13.15 -16.04
N ARG A 446 -9.29 12.17 -15.12
CA ARG A 446 -8.62 10.88 -15.26
C ARG A 446 -9.54 9.87 -15.93
N THR A 447 -8.95 8.92 -16.64
CA THR A 447 -9.68 7.81 -17.23
C THR A 447 -10.16 6.84 -16.16
N ILE A 448 -11.35 6.28 -16.34
CA ILE A 448 -11.93 5.20 -15.53
C ILE A 448 -12.16 3.98 -16.44
N HIS A 449 -12.26 2.80 -15.83
CA HIS A 449 -12.51 1.58 -16.57
C HIS A 449 -13.89 1.63 -17.24
N GLU A 450 -14.02 1.06 -18.44
CA GLU A 450 -15.23 1.14 -19.26
C GLU A 450 -16.48 0.59 -18.53
N ASP A 451 -16.34 -0.56 -17.84
CA ASP A 451 -17.46 -1.17 -17.09
C ASP A 451 -17.97 -0.23 -15.98
N ILE A 452 -17.05 0.47 -15.30
CA ILE A 452 -17.38 1.44 -14.25
C ILE A 452 -18.07 2.66 -14.89
N ALA A 453 -17.54 3.14 -16.02
CA ALA A 453 -18.14 4.26 -16.73
C ALA A 453 -19.57 3.94 -17.17
N GLN A 454 -19.81 2.76 -17.70
CA GLN A 454 -21.15 2.29 -18.11
C GLN A 454 -22.14 2.23 -16.93
N ASP A 455 -21.71 1.75 -15.77
CA ASP A 455 -22.54 1.74 -14.55
C ASP A 455 -22.88 3.17 -14.10
N LEU A 456 -21.87 4.03 -13.99
CA LEU A 456 -22.06 5.43 -13.57
C LEU A 456 -22.94 6.22 -14.56
N LEU A 457 -22.83 5.97 -15.88
CA LEU A 457 -23.71 6.54 -16.91
C LEU A 457 -25.15 6.07 -16.75
N LYS A 458 -25.39 4.74 -16.55
CA LYS A 458 -26.73 4.19 -16.32
C LYS A 458 -27.38 4.79 -15.09
N ARG A 459 -26.60 5.04 -14.03
CA ARG A 459 -27.07 5.69 -12.79
C ARG A 459 -27.20 7.21 -12.93
N GLY A 460 -26.83 7.80 -14.06
CA GLY A 460 -26.89 9.24 -14.31
C GLY A 460 -25.92 10.07 -13.47
N LEU A 461 -24.87 9.47 -12.94
CA LEU A 461 -23.87 10.12 -12.08
C LEU A 461 -22.81 10.87 -12.89
N ILE A 462 -22.50 10.39 -14.09
CA ILE A 462 -21.61 11.02 -15.04
C ILE A 462 -22.31 11.21 -16.40
N GLU A 463 -21.76 12.06 -17.24
CA GLU A 463 -22.21 12.33 -18.60
C GLU A 463 -21.01 12.49 -19.55
N GLY A 464 -21.22 12.30 -20.86
CA GLY A 464 -20.20 12.39 -21.90
C GLY A 464 -19.83 11.01 -22.45
N ASP A 465 -18.83 10.99 -23.34
CA ASP A 465 -18.36 9.79 -24.03
C ASP A 465 -16.89 9.53 -23.73
N ALA A 466 -16.46 8.28 -23.88
CA ALA A 466 -15.06 7.89 -23.69
C ALA A 466 -14.12 8.68 -24.62
N PRO A 467 -12.98 9.14 -24.14
CA PRO A 467 -12.45 9.03 -22.78
C PRO A 467 -12.83 10.22 -21.87
N HIS A 468 -13.72 11.13 -22.30
CA HIS A 468 -14.01 12.42 -21.66
C HIS A 468 -15.36 12.43 -20.95
N TYR A 469 -15.38 11.91 -19.73
CA TYR A 469 -16.55 11.98 -18.87
C TYR A 469 -16.54 13.21 -17.97
N SER A 470 -17.71 13.65 -17.54
CA SER A 470 -17.88 14.72 -16.55
C SER A 470 -18.97 14.38 -15.55
N ILE A 471 -18.92 14.98 -14.35
CA ILE A 471 -19.97 14.82 -13.34
C ILE A 471 -21.28 15.38 -13.85
N SER A 472 -22.38 14.59 -13.76
CA SER A 472 -23.67 14.93 -14.36
C SER A 472 -24.27 16.23 -13.83
N LEU A 473 -24.87 16.99 -14.75
CA LEU A 473 -25.59 18.23 -14.44
C LEU A 473 -26.98 18.00 -13.83
N SER A 474 -27.58 16.83 -14.05
CA SER A 474 -28.95 16.55 -13.58
C SER A 474 -29.05 16.55 -12.05
N ILE A 475 -27.96 16.26 -11.36
CA ILE A 475 -27.88 16.24 -9.90
C ILE A 475 -27.73 17.66 -9.33
N ALA A 476 -27.03 18.55 -10.04
CA ALA A 476 -26.88 19.96 -9.64
C ALA A 476 -28.19 20.75 -9.65
N LYS A 477 -29.24 20.26 -10.33
CA LYS A 477 -30.55 20.93 -10.36
C LYS A 477 -31.34 20.85 -9.05
N ASN A 478 -31.09 19.82 -8.24
CA ASN A 478 -31.74 19.72 -6.93
C ASN A 478 -31.17 20.69 -5.88
N THR A 479 -30.05 21.34 -6.18
CA THR A 479 -29.29 22.18 -5.23
C THR A 479 -29.31 23.67 -5.50
N HIS A 480 -30.12 24.18 -6.44
CA HIS A 480 -30.33 25.61 -6.76
C HIS A 480 -29.07 26.47 -7.07
N GLN A 481 -27.93 25.88 -7.46
CA GLN A 481 -26.72 26.68 -7.70
C GLN A 481 -25.98 26.27 -8.99
N LEU A 482 -26.24 27.02 -10.08
CA LEU A 482 -25.46 26.96 -11.31
C LEU A 482 -24.28 27.97 -11.27
N PRO A 483 -23.05 27.56 -11.66
CA PRO A 483 -21.92 28.50 -11.69
C PRO A 483 -22.13 29.63 -12.69
N SER A 484 -21.71 30.84 -12.33
CA SER A 484 -21.88 32.08 -13.11
C SER A 484 -21.28 32.04 -14.54
N TYR A 485 -20.34 31.15 -14.80
CA TYR A 485 -19.67 31.05 -16.11
C TYR A 485 -20.54 30.40 -17.20
N THR A 486 -21.40 29.43 -16.83
CA THR A 486 -22.33 28.78 -17.77
C THR A 486 -23.50 29.67 -18.11
N LYS A 487 -23.81 30.65 -17.26
CA LYS A 487 -24.94 31.59 -17.46
C LYS A 487 -24.77 32.52 -18.65
N THR A 488 -23.52 32.81 -19.07
CA THR A 488 -23.26 33.81 -20.11
C THR A 488 -23.19 33.23 -21.52
N LYS A 489 -22.70 32.00 -21.70
CA LYS A 489 -22.52 31.38 -23.04
C LYS A 489 -23.55 30.30 -23.39
N GLY A 490 -24.24 29.72 -22.45
CA GLY A 490 -25.09 28.54 -22.66
C GLY A 490 -24.29 27.27 -22.97
N LEU A 491 -24.96 26.12 -22.97
CA LEU A 491 -24.38 24.86 -23.43
C LEU A 491 -24.36 24.80 -24.97
N ASP A 492 -23.43 23.99 -25.52
CA ASP A 492 -23.42 23.71 -26.96
C ASP A 492 -24.66 22.91 -27.39
N LYS A 493 -24.95 22.92 -28.69
CA LYS A 493 -26.17 22.31 -29.26
C LYS A 493 -26.24 20.80 -29.02
N GLU A 494 -25.12 20.10 -29.07
CA GLU A 494 -25.09 18.65 -28.93
C GLU A 494 -25.46 18.23 -27.49
N ARG A 495 -24.96 18.95 -26.53
CA ARG A 495 -25.25 18.75 -25.12
C ARG A 495 -26.71 19.05 -24.76
N LEU A 496 -27.27 20.10 -25.39
CA LEU A 496 -28.71 20.38 -25.26
C LEU A 496 -29.58 19.27 -25.86
N ARG A 497 -29.17 18.66 -26.99
CA ARG A 497 -29.84 17.49 -27.59
C ARG A 497 -29.85 16.29 -26.65
N GLN A 498 -28.71 15.95 -26.07
CA GLN A 498 -28.61 14.84 -25.12
C GLN A 498 -29.51 15.06 -23.90
N MET A 499 -29.55 16.28 -23.37
CA MET A 499 -30.43 16.62 -22.25
C MET A 499 -31.93 16.47 -22.63
N ILE A 500 -32.31 16.87 -23.85
CA ILE A 500 -33.66 16.69 -24.35
C ILE A 500 -34.02 15.20 -24.47
N LEU A 501 -33.14 14.38 -25.05
CA LEU A 501 -33.34 12.94 -25.18
C LEU A 501 -33.51 12.28 -23.80
N GLN A 502 -32.68 12.61 -22.83
CA GLN A 502 -32.78 12.10 -21.48
C GLN A 502 -34.07 12.53 -20.78
N TYR A 503 -34.47 13.78 -20.95
CA TYR A 503 -35.76 14.27 -20.41
C TYR A 503 -36.94 13.52 -21.01
N LEU A 504 -36.95 13.31 -22.32
CA LEU A 504 -38.01 12.59 -23.04
C LEU A 504 -38.00 11.08 -22.71
N SER A 505 -36.82 10.48 -22.50
CA SER A 505 -36.68 9.10 -22.03
C SER A 505 -37.36 8.91 -20.65
N ASN A 506 -37.13 9.84 -19.75
CA ASN A 506 -37.78 9.83 -18.42
C ASN A 506 -39.29 10.10 -18.47
N ALA A 507 -39.77 10.84 -19.48
CA ALA A 507 -41.18 11.09 -19.70
C ALA A 507 -41.89 9.91 -20.39
N GLY A 508 -41.16 8.95 -20.93
CA GLY A 508 -41.67 7.74 -21.57
C GLY A 508 -42.68 8.02 -22.69
N GLU A 509 -43.71 7.17 -22.80
CA GLU A 509 -44.76 7.31 -23.83
C GLU A 509 -45.69 8.53 -23.67
N GLU A 510 -45.69 9.15 -22.49
CA GLU A 510 -46.48 10.36 -22.25
C GLU A 510 -45.90 11.59 -22.97
N GLY A 511 -44.60 11.59 -23.22
CA GLY A 511 -43.87 12.67 -23.86
C GLY A 511 -43.97 14.00 -23.12
N ALA A 512 -43.34 15.04 -23.66
CA ALA A 512 -43.26 16.36 -23.04
C ALA A 512 -43.64 17.49 -24.03
N LYS A 513 -44.25 18.56 -23.51
CA LYS A 513 -44.53 19.78 -24.28
C LYS A 513 -43.24 20.61 -24.43
N ARG A 514 -43.15 21.42 -25.51
CA ARG A 514 -42.02 22.33 -25.71
C ARG A 514 -41.75 23.22 -24.51
N ASP A 515 -42.79 23.74 -23.87
CA ASP A 515 -42.65 24.64 -22.74
C ASP A 515 -42.07 23.93 -21.50
N SER A 516 -42.44 22.67 -21.27
CA SER A 516 -41.84 21.85 -20.22
C SER A 516 -40.35 21.53 -20.50
N ILE A 517 -40.00 21.27 -21.76
CA ILE A 517 -38.62 21.07 -22.17
C ILE A 517 -37.82 22.37 -22.03
N TYR A 518 -38.41 23.51 -22.37
CA TYR A 518 -37.83 24.84 -22.19
C TYR A 518 -37.57 25.11 -20.69
N GLU A 519 -38.55 24.94 -19.82
CA GLU A 519 -38.34 25.11 -18.37
C GLU A 519 -37.27 24.18 -17.83
N TYR A 520 -37.19 22.96 -18.35
CA TYR A 520 -36.13 22.02 -18.02
C TYR A 520 -34.71 22.54 -18.43
N LEU A 521 -34.59 23.20 -19.58
CA LEU A 521 -33.35 23.72 -20.13
C LEU A 521 -33.04 25.16 -19.72
N LYS A 522 -33.96 25.90 -19.14
CA LYS A 522 -33.90 27.34 -18.90
C LYS A 522 -32.59 27.82 -18.28
N ASP A 523 -32.12 27.09 -17.27
CA ASP A 523 -30.93 27.44 -16.52
C ASP A 523 -29.60 27.18 -17.26
N VAL A 524 -29.64 26.42 -18.34
CA VAL A 524 -28.45 26.07 -19.15
C VAL A 524 -28.44 26.76 -20.54
N LEU A 525 -29.50 27.52 -20.81
CA LEU A 525 -29.56 28.37 -22.01
C LEU A 525 -28.82 29.69 -21.80
N PRO A 526 -28.34 30.36 -22.91
CA PRO A 526 -27.59 31.60 -22.79
C PRO A 526 -28.39 32.70 -22.08
N SER A 527 -27.90 33.20 -20.94
CA SER A 527 -28.58 34.25 -20.17
C SER A 527 -28.57 35.65 -20.82
N ASN A 528 -27.80 35.82 -21.88
CA ASN A 528 -27.81 37.05 -22.71
C ASN A 528 -28.97 37.09 -23.72
N LYS A 529 -29.86 36.11 -23.73
CA LYS A 529 -31.06 36.01 -24.55
C LYS A 529 -32.31 36.15 -23.69
N THR A 530 -33.35 36.80 -24.26
CA THR A 530 -34.67 36.88 -23.60
C THR A 530 -35.34 35.52 -23.58
N ASP A 531 -36.32 35.33 -22.69
CA ASP A 531 -37.11 34.07 -22.55
C ASP A 531 -37.73 33.66 -23.90
N GLU A 532 -38.23 34.63 -24.68
CA GLU A 532 -38.74 34.36 -26.04
C GLU A 532 -37.65 33.86 -26.99
N GLN A 533 -36.47 34.44 -26.94
CA GLN A 533 -35.36 34.02 -27.80
C GLN A 533 -34.84 32.63 -27.41
N GLN A 534 -34.80 32.32 -26.11
CA GLN A 534 -34.44 30.99 -25.59
C GLN A 534 -35.48 29.96 -25.99
N LEU A 535 -36.76 30.26 -25.85
CA LEU A 535 -37.86 29.34 -26.23
C LEU A 535 -37.84 29.06 -27.75
N ARG A 536 -37.56 30.08 -28.59
CA ARG A 536 -37.36 29.90 -30.04
C ARG A 536 -36.14 29.01 -30.34
N MET A 537 -35.07 29.15 -29.59
CA MET A 537 -33.87 28.32 -29.72
C MET A 537 -34.17 26.84 -29.42
N VAL A 538 -34.86 26.56 -28.34
CA VAL A 538 -35.33 25.19 -27.99
C VAL A 538 -36.26 24.66 -29.08
N GLY A 539 -37.20 25.46 -29.58
CA GLY A 539 -38.10 25.04 -30.65
C GLY A 539 -37.35 24.66 -31.94
N LYS A 540 -36.31 25.43 -32.33
CA LYS A 540 -35.50 25.10 -33.50
C LYS A 540 -34.72 23.79 -33.27
N LEU A 541 -34.18 23.59 -32.08
CA LEU A 541 -33.45 22.38 -31.73
C LEU A 541 -34.35 21.12 -31.76
N LEU A 542 -35.57 21.23 -31.29
CA LEU A 542 -36.56 20.12 -31.35
C LEU A 542 -36.92 19.76 -32.79
N VAL A 543 -37.10 20.76 -33.69
CA VAL A 543 -37.36 20.52 -35.12
C VAL A 543 -36.13 19.82 -35.77
N GLU A 544 -34.93 20.29 -35.48
CA GLU A 544 -33.70 19.70 -35.99
C GLU A 544 -33.50 18.25 -35.52
N MET A 545 -33.93 17.92 -34.28
CA MET A 545 -33.88 16.55 -33.74
C MET A 545 -34.94 15.66 -34.39
N ASP A 546 -36.12 16.19 -34.75
CA ASP A 546 -37.15 15.45 -35.49
C ASP A 546 -36.69 15.14 -36.93
N GLU A 547 -36.12 16.12 -37.62
CA GLU A 547 -35.53 15.93 -38.93
C GLU A 547 -34.42 14.86 -38.94
N ASN A 548 -33.61 14.81 -37.88
CA ASN A 548 -32.59 13.78 -37.67
C ASN A 548 -33.16 12.44 -37.14
N LYS A 549 -34.47 12.28 -37.07
CA LYS A 549 -35.18 11.07 -36.66
C LYS A 549 -34.88 10.61 -35.22
N LEU A 550 -34.43 11.48 -34.32
CA LEU A 550 -34.16 11.22 -32.93
C LEU A 550 -35.40 11.26 -32.06
N ILE A 551 -36.31 12.20 -32.36
CA ILE A 551 -37.59 12.38 -31.66
C ILE A 551 -38.72 12.51 -32.67
N THR A 552 -39.97 12.47 -32.21
CA THR A 552 -41.14 12.73 -33.06
C THR A 552 -42.24 13.37 -32.24
N THR A 553 -43.29 13.88 -32.92
CA THR A 553 -44.44 14.47 -32.26
C THR A 553 -45.58 13.45 -32.11
N LYS A 554 -46.17 13.37 -30.90
CA LYS A 554 -47.43 12.65 -30.61
C LYS A 554 -48.45 13.68 -30.11
N GLY A 555 -49.26 14.20 -31.01
CA GLY A 555 -50.17 15.34 -30.73
C GLY A 555 -49.39 16.64 -30.51
N ARG A 556 -49.52 17.24 -29.30
CA ARG A 556 -48.77 18.48 -28.94
C ARG A 556 -47.53 18.22 -28.10
N LYS A 557 -47.10 16.96 -28.00
CA LYS A 557 -45.99 16.54 -27.16
C LYS A 557 -44.89 15.88 -28.01
N TRP A 558 -43.65 15.98 -27.55
CA TRP A 558 -42.45 15.35 -28.12
C TRP A 558 -42.17 14.04 -27.40
N ILE A 559 -41.83 13.00 -28.15
CA ILE A 559 -41.44 11.67 -27.64
C ILE A 559 -40.18 11.21 -28.38
N ILE A 560 -39.45 10.28 -27.77
CA ILE A 560 -38.35 9.60 -28.45
C ILE A 560 -38.92 8.72 -29.56
N ARG A 561 -38.26 8.71 -30.71
CA ARG A 561 -38.69 7.84 -31.82
C ARG A 561 -38.21 6.42 -31.50
N SER A 562 -39.16 5.48 -31.39
CA SER A 562 -38.91 4.06 -31.21
C SER A 562 -38.28 3.42 -32.47
#